data_465d81c2f7ec7a977e002a614d18540a
#
_entry.id   465d81c2f7ec7a977e002a614d18540a
#
_cell.length_a   1.000
_cell.length_b   1.000
_cell.length_c   1.000
_cell.angle_alpha   90.00
_cell.angle_beta   90.00
_cell.angle_gamma   90.00
#
_symmetry.space_group_name_H-M   'P 1'
#
loop_
_entity.id
_entity.type
_entity.pdbx_description
1 polymer ?
#
loop_
_entity_poly.entity_id
_entity_poly.type
_entity_poly.pdbx_seq_one_letter_code
_entity_poly.pdbx_strand_id
1 'polypeptide(L)'
;MRSCLILASLMLTATASAAAANAEERPHRISLTVRADPRTGRLVRAPVVASEPVQPVPVSSRVIAPRQPSPVLDLEAYIEQVAARYELDPLLVRAVIEVESGYNPWAVSPKGAVGLMQLMPQTARRVGVRDSFNPWENIEGGVRYLKYLLELFGGDKRLALAAYNAGEGAVFRYGDIPPYPETTEYVYRVGKKLGEKRRAAAQETSNGSPPAPKIVEYVDSEGRWHIQTRLAP
;
A
#
# COMPACT_ATOMS: atom_id res chain seq x y z
N MET A 1 58.34 0.84 -59.11
CA MET A 1 59.18 -0.39 -58.96
C MET A 1 58.29 -1.42 -58.33
N ARG A 2 57.87 -2.36 -59.15
CA ARG A 2 58.17 -3.80 -59.06
C ARG A 2 57.55 -4.41 -57.74
N SER A 3 56.66 -5.24 -57.79
CA SER A 3 56.41 -6.58 -58.33
C SER A 3 55.85 -7.41 -57.25
N CYS A 4 54.91 -8.13 -57.40
CA CYS A 4 54.61 -9.49 -57.90
C CYS A 4 53.84 -10.24 -56.80
N LEU A 5 52.64 -10.70 -57.10
CA LEU A 5 52.25 -12.09 -57.36
C LEU A 5 52.41 -13.04 -56.15
N ILE A 6 51.49 -13.92 -55.76
CA ILE A 6 50.87 -15.06 -56.46
C ILE A 6 49.76 -15.64 -55.52
N LEU A 7 48.62 -15.90 -56.04
CA LEU A 7 47.75 -17.11 -55.98
C LEU A 7 47.96 -18.18 -54.92
N ALA A 8 46.90 -18.57 -54.30
CA ALA A 8 46.53 -19.99 -54.23
C ALA A 8 45.03 -20.17 -53.82
N SER A 9 44.31 -20.71 -54.72
CA SER A 9 42.96 -21.26 -54.66
C SER A 9 42.99 -22.56 -53.87
N LEU A 10 42.02 -22.77 -52.95
CA LEU A 10 41.65 -24.14 -52.55
C LEU A 10 40.14 -24.20 -52.27
N MET A 11 39.47 -24.80 -53.22
CA MET A 11 38.11 -25.32 -53.09
C MET A 11 38.12 -26.49 -52.09
N LEU A 12 37.20 -26.47 -51.11
CA LEU A 12 36.82 -27.70 -50.45
C LEU A 12 35.29 -27.73 -50.31
N THR A 13 34.72 -28.56 -51.12
CA THR A 13 33.32 -29.00 -51.08
C THR A 13 33.10 -29.88 -49.87
N ALA A 14 32.13 -29.57 -49.03
CA ALA A 14 31.63 -30.50 -48.05
C ALA A 14 30.11 -30.62 -48.16
N THR A 15 29.73 -31.79 -48.36
CA THR A 15 28.45 -32.41 -48.64
C THR A 15 27.37 -32.10 -47.60
N ALA A 16 26.18 -31.78 -48.09
CA ALA A 16 24.93 -31.77 -47.32
C ALA A 16 24.62 -33.18 -46.82
N SER A 17 24.40 -33.30 -45.49
CA SER A 17 23.71 -34.46 -44.90
C SER A 17 22.39 -33.97 -44.38
N ALA A 18 21.34 -34.35 -45.05
CA ALA A 18 19.96 -34.20 -44.60
C ALA A 18 19.67 -35.22 -43.47
N ALA A 19 19.47 -34.74 -42.25
CA ALA A 19 18.85 -35.50 -41.21
C ALA A 19 17.41 -35.01 -41.07
N ALA A 20 16.48 -35.73 -41.68
CA ALA A 20 15.05 -35.60 -41.39
C ALA A 20 14.80 -36.15 -39.97
N ALA A 21 14.54 -35.28 -39.04
CA ALA A 21 14.07 -35.67 -37.74
C ALA A 21 12.54 -35.53 -37.70
N ASN A 22 11.89 -36.65 -37.48
CA ASN A 22 10.46 -36.83 -37.32
C ASN A 22 9.90 -35.81 -36.29
N ALA A 23 9.02 -34.95 -36.75
CA ALA A 23 8.13 -34.21 -35.89
C ALA A 23 7.04 -35.15 -35.37
N GLU A 24 7.22 -35.71 -34.17
CA GLU A 24 6.12 -36.35 -33.44
C GLU A 24 5.10 -35.26 -33.09
N GLU A 25 3.95 -35.33 -33.71
CA GLU A 25 2.75 -34.58 -33.33
C GLU A 25 2.37 -34.90 -31.87
N ARG A 26 2.72 -34.03 -30.96
CA ARG A 26 2.21 -34.12 -29.60
C ARG A 26 0.72 -33.73 -29.61
N PRO A 27 -0.18 -34.53 -29.03
CA PRO A 27 -1.58 -34.17 -29.00
C PRO A 27 -1.79 -32.86 -28.26
N HIS A 28 -2.42 -31.92 -28.91
CA HIS A 28 -2.80 -30.62 -28.31
C HIS A 28 -3.68 -30.88 -27.09
N ARG A 29 -3.15 -30.64 -25.89
CA ARG A 29 -3.97 -30.58 -24.66
C ARG A 29 -4.86 -29.37 -24.74
N ILE A 30 -6.14 -29.58 -25.02
CA ILE A 30 -7.16 -28.55 -24.93
C ILE A 30 -7.39 -28.28 -23.44
N SER A 31 -6.90 -27.15 -22.92
CA SER A 31 -7.22 -26.70 -21.57
C SER A 31 -8.55 -25.99 -21.62
N LEU A 32 -9.51 -26.44 -20.83
CA LEU A 32 -10.81 -25.82 -20.69
C LEU A 32 -10.79 -24.92 -19.44
N THR A 33 -11.03 -23.63 -19.61
CA THR A 33 -11.26 -22.71 -18.51
C THR A 33 -12.75 -22.45 -18.33
N VAL A 34 -13.18 -22.34 -17.07
CA VAL A 34 -14.55 -21.95 -16.72
C VAL A 34 -14.59 -20.44 -16.54
N ARG A 35 -15.42 -19.75 -17.33
CA ARG A 35 -15.58 -18.32 -17.29
C ARG A 35 -17.04 -17.96 -17.08
N ALA A 36 -17.32 -16.91 -16.30
CA ALA A 36 -18.66 -16.38 -16.17
C ALA A 36 -19.02 -15.58 -17.43
N ASP A 37 -20.20 -15.86 -18.02
CA ASP A 37 -20.75 -15.08 -19.10
C ASP A 37 -21.19 -13.72 -18.55
N PRO A 38 -20.68 -12.60 -19.08
CA PRO A 38 -20.98 -11.26 -18.57
C PRO A 38 -22.43 -10.81 -18.76
N ARG A 39 -23.20 -11.49 -19.63
CA ARG A 39 -24.61 -11.17 -19.90
C ARG A 39 -25.58 -11.96 -19.05
N THR A 40 -25.24 -13.19 -18.73
CA THR A 40 -26.17 -14.13 -18.07
C THR A 40 -25.73 -14.55 -16.67
N GLY A 41 -24.48 -14.28 -16.29
CA GLY A 41 -23.87 -14.72 -15.02
C GLY A 41 -23.63 -16.23 -14.92
N ARG A 42 -23.94 -17.03 -15.97
CA ARG A 42 -23.76 -18.48 -15.96
C ARG A 42 -22.32 -18.84 -16.27
N LEU A 43 -21.82 -19.87 -15.60
CA LEU A 43 -20.51 -20.43 -15.87
C LEU A 43 -20.52 -21.21 -17.19
N VAL A 44 -19.71 -20.79 -18.16
CA VAL A 44 -19.52 -21.43 -19.46
C VAL A 44 -18.09 -21.94 -19.59
N ARG A 45 -17.94 -23.10 -20.23
CA ARG A 45 -16.63 -23.66 -20.58
C ARG A 45 -16.19 -23.05 -21.90
N ALA A 46 -15.06 -22.39 -21.92
CA ALA A 46 -14.46 -21.86 -23.14
C ALA A 46 -13.12 -22.55 -23.42
N PRO A 47 -12.84 -22.96 -24.69
CA PRO A 47 -11.53 -23.46 -25.07
C PRO A 47 -10.51 -22.32 -25.01
N VAL A 48 -9.36 -22.58 -24.41
CA VAL A 48 -8.20 -21.67 -24.50
C VAL A 48 -7.52 -21.96 -25.83
N VAL A 49 -7.65 -21.02 -26.77
CA VAL A 49 -6.82 -21.03 -27.98
C VAL A 49 -5.42 -20.65 -27.53
N ALA A 50 -4.47 -21.56 -27.59
CA ALA A 50 -3.09 -21.29 -27.29
C ALA A 50 -2.60 -20.18 -28.28
N SER A 51 -2.27 -19.03 -27.73
CA SER A 51 -1.57 -17.97 -28.48
C SER A 51 -0.22 -18.50 -28.95
N GLU A 52 0.19 -18.15 -30.14
CA GLU A 52 1.44 -18.57 -30.76
C GLU A 52 2.66 -18.42 -29.82
N PRO A 53 3.67 -19.31 -29.97
CA PRO A 53 4.88 -19.22 -29.14
C PRO A 53 5.61 -17.90 -29.44
N VAL A 54 5.71 -17.07 -28.42
CA VAL A 54 6.56 -15.87 -28.42
C VAL A 54 7.98 -16.34 -28.68
N GLN A 55 8.58 -15.91 -29.79
CA GLN A 55 9.98 -16.17 -30.11
C GLN A 55 10.88 -15.60 -29.00
N PRO A 56 11.92 -16.35 -28.56
CA PRO A 56 12.85 -15.81 -27.57
C PRO A 56 13.60 -14.63 -28.18
N VAL A 57 13.32 -13.44 -27.72
CA VAL A 57 14.14 -12.26 -28.03
C VAL A 57 15.51 -12.43 -27.38
N PRO A 58 16.62 -12.13 -28.09
CA PRO A 58 17.95 -12.27 -27.54
C PRO A 58 18.08 -11.39 -26.29
N VAL A 59 18.39 -12.01 -25.16
CA VAL A 59 18.66 -11.32 -23.90
C VAL A 59 20.01 -10.61 -24.08
N SER A 60 19.98 -9.39 -24.60
CA SER A 60 21.12 -8.50 -24.53
C SER A 60 21.40 -8.25 -23.05
N SER A 61 22.61 -8.58 -22.60
CA SER A 61 23.08 -8.34 -21.24
C SER A 61 23.07 -6.82 -20.98
N ARG A 62 21.89 -6.29 -20.73
CA ARG A 62 21.72 -4.92 -20.26
C ARG A 62 22.24 -4.91 -18.83
N VAL A 63 23.37 -4.24 -18.64
CA VAL A 63 23.83 -3.77 -17.34
C VAL A 63 22.59 -3.31 -16.56
N ILE A 64 22.32 -3.99 -15.45
CA ILE A 64 21.24 -3.61 -14.54
C ILE A 64 21.64 -2.23 -14.03
N ALA A 65 21.14 -1.18 -14.68
CA ALA A 65 21.11 0.12 -14.06
C ALA A 65 20.46 -0.04 -12.68
N PRO A 66 20.94 0.64 -11.64
CA PRO A 66 20.32 0.53 -10.32
C PRO A 66 18.83 0.79 -10.53
N ARG A 67 18.05 -0.24 -10.20
CA ARG A 67 16.60 -0.22 -10.29
C ARG A 67 16.17 1.01 -9.52
N GLN A 68 15.77 2.07 -10.22
CA GLN A 68 15.09 3.16 -9.56
C GLN A 68 13.97 2.52 -8.76
N PRO A 69 13.81 2.84 -7.48
CA PRO A 69 12.72 2.29 -6.72
C PRO A 69 11.49 2.57 -7.55
N SER A 70 10.86 1.50 -8.04
CA SER A 70 9.50 1.60 -8.54
C SER A 70 8.79 2.42 -7.47
N PRO A 71 7.95 3.40 -7.78
CA PRO A 71 7.11 3.99 -6.77
C PRO A 71 6.15 2.90 -6.29
N VAL A 72 6.63 2.05 -5.40
CA VAL A 72 5.80 1.47 -4.37
C VAL A 72 5.41 2.71 -3.62
N LEU A 73 4.30 3.31 -4.05
CA LEU A 73 3.69 4.39 -3.32
C LEU A 73 3.53 3.83 -1.92
N ASP A 74 4.44 4.26 -1.05
CA ASP A 74 4.46 3.82 0.32
C ASP A 74 3.11 4.21 0.89
N LEU A 75 2.28 3.21 1.20
CA LEU A 75 0.94 3.42 1.72
C LEU A 75 0.99 4.34 2.94
N GLU A 76 2.04 4.21 3.74
CA GLU A 76 2.26 5.04 4.91
C GLU A 76 2.54 6.50 4.52
N ALA A 77 3.40 6.74 3.53
CA ALA A 77 3.66 8.08 3.04
C ALA A 77 2.40 8.71 2.42
N TYR A 78 1.55 7.91 1.77
CA TYR A 78 0.29 8.40 1.24
C TYR A 78 -0.70 8.76 2.34
N ILE A 79 -0.80 7.96 3.40
CA ILE A 79 -1.63 8.28 4.57
C ILE A 79 -1.20 9.61 5.19
N GLU A 80 0.12 9.82 5.37
CA GLU A 80 0.66 11.09 5.86
C GLU A 80 0.24 12.27 4.96
N GLN A 81 0.42 12.12 3.65
CA GLN A 81 0.10 13.17 2.69
C GLN A 81 -1.40 13.52 2.71
N VAL A 82 -2.27 12.49 2.73
CA VAL A 82 -3.72 12.71 2.73
C VAL A 82 -4.17 13.28 4.08
N ALA A 83 -3.67 12.76 5.19
CA ALA A 83 -3.98 13.28 6.52
C ALA A 83 -3.60 14.77 6.65
N ALA A 84 -2.40 15.15 6.18
CA ALA A 84 -1.96 16.55 6.16
C ALA A 84 -2.88 17.43 5.31
N ARG A 85 -3.30 16.96 4.13
CA ARG A 85 -4.21 17.69 3.23
C ARG A 85 -5.56 18.01 3.87
N TYR A 86 -6.06 17.09 4.69
CA TYR A 86 -7.34 17.25 5.41
C TYR A 86 -7.18 17.71 6.86
N GLU A 87 -5.97 18.09 7.27
CA GLU A 87 -5.66 18.54 8.64
C GLU A 87 -6.06 17.52 9.71
N LEU A 88 -5.85 16.24 9.44
CA LEU A 88 -6.08 15.16 10.37
C LEU A 88 -4.77 14.63 10.96
N ASP A 89 -4.87 14.08 12.16
CA ASP A 89 -3.79 13.30 12.79
C ASP A 89 -3.58 11.99 11.99
N PRO A 90 -2.42 11.79 11.34
CA PRO A 90 -2.15 10.57 10.57
C PRO A 90 -2.22 9.31 11.44
N LEU A 91 -1.92 9.41 12.74
CA LEU A 91 -2.06 8.29 13.67
C LEU A 91 -3.52 7.90 13.87
N LEU A 92 -4.44 8.86 13.82
CA LEU A 92 -5.88 8.57 13.85
C LEU A 92 -6.32 7.83 12.58
N VAL A 93 -5.89 8.29 11.41
CA VAL A 93 -6.20 7.63 10.13
C VAL A 93 -5.69 6.19 10.13
N ARG A 94 -4.45 5.96 10.55
CA ARG A 94 -3.85 4.62 10.68
C ARG A 94 -4.63 3.73 11.66
N ALA A 95 -5.06 4.28 12.79
CA ALA A 95 -5.85 3.52 13.77
C ALA A 95 -7.20 3.10 13.19
N VAL A 96 -7.86 3.96 12.41
CA VAL A 96 -9.11 3.64 11.71
C VAL A 96 -8.87 2.53 10.69
N ILE A 97 -7.89 2.66 9.78
CA ILE A 97 -7.56 1.65 8.77
C ILE A 97 -7.27 0.28 9.42
N GLU A 98 -6.50 0.28 10.51
CA GLU A 98 -6.17 -0.96 11.22
C GLU A 98 -7.40 -1.65 11.81
N VAL A 99 -8.33 -0.90 12.37
CA VAL A 99 -9.56 -1.44 12.97
C VAL A 99 -10.56 -1.88 11.90
N GLU A 100 -10.66 -1.15 10.77
CA GLU A 100 -11.60 -1.42 9.68
C GLU A 100 -11.20 -2.66 8.87
N SER A 101 -9.96 -2.76 8.46
CA SER A 101 -9.53 -3.80 7.51
C SER A 101 -8.26 -4.56 7.90
N GLY A 102 -7.55 -4.11 8.96
CA GLY A 102 -6.19 -4.59 9.24
C GLY A 102 -5.24 -4.33 8.07
N TYR A 103 -5.41 -3.22 7.35
CA TYR A 103 -4.66 -2.86 6.14
C TYR A 103 -4.91 -3.77 4.92
N ASN A 104 -6.01 -4.51 4.90
CA ASN A 104 -6.39 -5.32 3.74
C ASN A 104 -7.19 -4.49 2.72
N PRO A 105 -6.64 -4.14 1.53
CA PRO A 105 -7.35 -3.35 0.52
C PRO A 105 -8.52 -4.11 -0.13
N TRP A 106 -8.55 -5.43 -0.01
CA TRP A 106 -9.58 -6.31 -0.57
C TRP A 106 -10.64 -6.71 0.44
N ALA A 107 -10.63 -6.12 1.64
CA ALA A 107 -11.60 -6.43 2.67
C ALA A 107 -13.02 -6.07 2.23
N VAL A 108 -13.96 -7.01 2.45
CA VAL A 108 -15.40 -6.79 2.25
C VAL A 108 -16.13 -7.28 3.49
N SER A 109 -16.91 -6.40 4.13
CA SER A 109 -17.72 -6.77 5.28
C SER A 109 -19.01 -7.48 4.88
N PRO A 110 -19.64 -8.23 5.78
CA PRO A 110 -20.97 -8.82 5.53
C PRO A 110 -22.05 -7.77 5.19
N LYS A 111 -21.87 -6.52 5.62
CA LYS A 111 -22.77 -5.39 5.34
C LYS A 111 -22.45 -4.70 4.01
N GLY A 112 -21.40 -5.14 3.28
CA GLY A 112 -21.00 -4.58 2.00
C GLY A 112 -20.08 -3.36 2.09
N ALA A 113 -19.44 -3.10 3.23
CA ALA A 113 -18.36 -2.11 3.32
C ALA A 113 -17.09 -2.65 2.65
N VAL A 114 -16.31 -1.79 1.98
CA VAL A 114 -15.23 -2.21 1.08
C VAL A 114 -13.94 -1.44 1.35
N GLY A 115 -12.81 -2.16 1.28
CA GLY A 115 -11.46 -1.62 1.20
C GLY A 115 -10.85 -1.24 2.54
N LEU A 116 -9.74 -0.49 2.49
CA LEU A 116 -8.91 -0.14 3.65
C LEU A 116 -9.68 0.55 4.78
N MET A 117 -10.54 1.49 4.43
CA MET A 117 -11.34 2.27 5.39
C MET A 117 -12.82 1.83 5.41
N GLN A 118 -13.16 0.65 4.86
CA GLN A 118 -14.47 0.02 4.90
C GLN A 118 -15.62 0.98 4.55
N LEU A 119 -15.51 1.59 3.39
CA LEU A 119 -16.56 2.50 2.94
C LEU A 119 -17.79 1.73 2.45
N MET A 120 -18.95 2.08 3.00
CA MET A 120 -20.23 1.62 2.44
C MET A 120 -20.43 2.21 1.03
N PRO A 121 -21.02 1.48 0.08
CA PRO A 121 -21.18 1.96 -1.31
C PRO A 121 -21.86 3.33 -1.41
N GLN A 122 -22.81 3.63 -0.54
CA GLN A 122 -23.47 4.93 -0.51
C GLN A 122 -22.50 6.02 -0.04
N THR A 123 -21.71 5.76 1.00
CA THR A 123 -20.70 6.70 1.51
C THR A 123 -19.62 6.93 0.47
N ALA A 124 -19.10 5.86 -0.16
CA ALA A 124 -18.12 5.95 -1.25
C ALA A 124 -18.57 6.90 -2.37
N ARG A 125 -19.80 6.74 -2.86
CA ARG A 125 -20.39 7.65 -3.86
C ARG A 125 -20.48 9.09 -3.35
N ARG A 126 -20.92 9.31 -2.10
CA ARG A 126 -21.03 10.64 -1.49
C ARG A 126 -19.69 11.38 -1.41
N VAL A 127 -18.62 10.63 -1.16
CA VAL A 127 -17.26 11.20 -1.08
C VAL A 127 -16.46 11.11 -2.38
N GLY A 128 -17.08 10.70 -3.49
CA GLY A 128 -16.49 10.70 -4.82
C GLY A 128 -15.50 9.56 -5.11
N VAL A 129 -15.55 8.46 -4.35
CA VAL A 129 -14.80 7.23 -4.62
C VAL A 129 -15.49 6.46 -5.75
N ARG A 130 -14.74 6.15 -6.80
CA ARG A 130 -15.21 5.40 -7.98
C ARG A 130 -14.91 3.92 -7.86
N ASP A 131 -13.74 3.59 -7.35
CA ASP A 131 -13.30 2.23 -7.08
C ASP A 131 -12.89 2.09 -5.61
N SER A 132 -13.75 1.45 -4.80
CA SER A 132 -13.50 1.23 -3.38
C SER A 132 -12.40 0.19 -3.09
N PHE A 133 -11.99 -0.61 -4.08
CA PHE A 133 -10.83 -1.50 -3.98
C PHE A 133 -9.52 -0.81 -4.34
N ASN A 134 -9.56 0.35 -4.98
CA ASN A 134 -8.38 1.17 -5.18
C ASN A 134 -7.95 1.76 -3.84
N PRO A 135 -6.77 1.37 -3.27
CA PRO A 135 -6.36 1.77 -1.94
C PRO A 135 -6.24 3.30 -1.79
N TRP A 136 -5.82 3.98 -2.85
CA TRP A 136 -5.63 5.42 -2.86
C TRP A 136 -6.98 6.17 -2.81
N GLU A 137 -7.92 5.78 -3.67
CA GLU A 137 -9.26 6.35 -3.66
C GLU A 137 -10.00 6.06 -2.35
N ASN A 138 -9.82 4.86 -1.80
CA ASN A 138 -10.45 4.43 -0.56
C ASN A 138 -9.96 5.25 0.64
N ILE A 139 -8.62 5.45 0.77
CA ILE A 139 -8.04 6.29 1.83
C ILE A 139 -8.49 7.74 1.67
N GLU A 140 -8.38 8.31 0.46
CA GLU A 140 -8.80 9.69 0.20
C GLU A 140 -10.27 9.91 0.59
N GLY A 141 -11.15 9.01 0.17
CA GLY A 141 -12.58 9.07 0.49
C GLY A 141 -12.88 8.87 1.97
N GLY A 142 -12.22 7.90 2.59
CA GLY A 142 -12.38 7.61 4.02
C GLY A 142 -11.91 8.75 4.91
N VAL A 143 -10.77 9.35 4.59
CA VAL A 143 -10.24 10.52 5.31
C VAL A 143 -11.16 11.74 5.12
N ARG A 144 -11.67 11.97 3.91
CA ARG A 144 -12.65 13.04 3.64
C ARG A 144 -13.93 12.85 4.45
N TYR A 145 -14.42 11.61 4.54
CA TYR A 145 -15.59 11.29 5.35
C TYR A 145 -15.33 11.50 6.84
N LEU A 146 -14.17 11.03 7.34
CA LEU A 146 -13.78 11.22 8.74
C LEU A 146 -13.63 12.71 9.08
N LYS A 147 -13.03 13.51 8.21
CA LYS A 147 -12.93 14.98 8.38
C LYS A 147 -14.31 15.61 8.47
N TYR A 148 -15.20 15.28 7.54
CA TYR A 148 -16.59 15.74 7.57
C TYR A 148 -17.27 15.44 8.92
N LEU A 149 -17.11 14.21 9.43
CA LEU A 149 -17.72 13.83 10.71
C LEU A 149 -17.09 14.58 11.90
N LEU A 150 -15.78 14.79 11.89
CA LEU A 150 -15.11 15.57 12.92
C LEU A 150 -15.62 17.02 12.95
N GLU A 151 -15.79 17.64 11.79
CA GLU A 151 -16.37 18.99 11.68
C GLU A 151 -17.82 19.00 12.14
N LEU A 152 -18.63 18.00 11.74
CA LEU A 152 -20.04 17.87 12.12
C LEU A 152 -20.25 17.78 13.63
N PHE A 153 -19.30 17.12 14.34
CA PHE A 153 -19.36 16.93 15.79
C PHE A 153 -18.38 17.84 16.57
N GLY A 154 -18.01 19.00 16.00
CA GLY A 154 -17.20 20.01 16.68
C GLY A 154 -15.82 19.55 17.14
N GLY A 155 -15.23 18.58 16.44
CA GLY A 155 -13.92 18.01 16.79
C GLY A 155 -13.97 16.85 17.80
N ASP A 156 -15.15 16.50 18.32
CA ASP A 156 -15.26 15.32 19.22
C ASP A 156 -14.99 14.02 18.44
N LYS A 157 -13.79 13.48 18.67
CA LYS A 157 -13.35 12.25 18.01
C LYS A 157 -14.21 11.04 18.38
N ARG A 158 -14.76 10.99 19.58
CA ARG A 158 -15.59 9.87 20.04
C ARG A 158 -16.89 9.82 19.25
N LEU A 159 -17.56 10.99 19.12
CA LEU A 159 -18.80 11.10 18.37
C LEU A 159 -18.57 10.90 16.86
N ALA A 160 -17.48 11.47 16.31
CA ALA A 160 -17.10 11.27 14.92
C ALA A 160 -16.85 9.80 14.58
N LEU A 161 -16.14 9.06 15.43
CA LEU A 161 -15.88 7.63 15.26
C LEU A 161 -17.17 6.80 15.41
N ALA A 162 -18.04 7.16 16.38
CA ALA A 162 -19.34 6.52 16.53
C ALA A 162 -20.20 6.73 15.25
N ALA A 163 -20.18 7.93 14.69
CA ALA A 163 -20.88 8.25 13.45
C ALA A 163 -20.26 7.57 12.22
N TYR A 164 -18.95 7.41 12.20
CA TYR A 164 -18.26 6.66 11.15
C TYR A 164 -18.77 5.22 11.04
N ASN A 165 -18.94 4.56 12.20
CA ASN A 165 -19.40 3.18 12.28
C ASN A 165 -20.93 3.03 12.18
N ALA A 166 -21.70 3.87 12.89
CA ALA A 166 -23.16 3.72 13.03
C ALA A 166 -23.96 4.67 12.13
N GLY A 167 -23.28 5.62 11.47
CA GLY A 167 -23.89 6.72 10.74
C GLY A 167 -24.24 7.92 11.63
N GLU A 168 -24.13 9.12 11.08
CA GLU A 168 -24.39 10.38 11.79
C GLU A 168 -25.82 10.47 12.35
N GLY A 169 -26.79 9.90 11.66
CA GLY A 169 -28.19 9.89 12.11
C GLY A 169 -28.42 9.13 13.42
N ALA A 170 -27.62 8.10 13.68
CA ALA A 170 -27.70 7.38 14.96
C ALA A 170 -27.14 8.24 16.10
N VAL A 171 -25.98 8.88 15.91
CA VAL A 171 -25.39 9.77 16.92
C VAL A 171 -26.31 10.96 17.23
N PHE A 172 -26.92 11.58 16.22
CA PHE A 172 -27.88 12.67 16.43
C PHE A 172 -29.12 12.20 17.22
N ARG A 173 -29.61 11.00 16.95
CA ARG A 173 -30.79 10.44 17.67
C ARG A 173 -30.53 10.25 19.14
N TYR A 174 -29.33 9.80 19.51
CA TYR A 174 -28.98 9.51 20.89
C TYR A 174 -28.32 10.69 21.61
N GLY A 175 -27.83 11.68 20.89
CA GLY A 175 -27.08 12.81 21.44
C GLY A 175 -25.69 12.44 21.97
N ASP A 176 -25.29 11.18 21.85
CA ASP A 176 -24.00 10.61 22.29
C ASP A 176 -23.73 9.35 21.46
N ILE A 177 -22.69 8.56 21.83
CA ILE A 177 -22.40 7.26 21.26
C ILE A 177 -23.65 6.38 21.38
N PRO A 178 -24.22 5.89 20.26
CA PRO A 178 -25.37 5.00 20.31
C PRO A 178 -25.05 3.74 21.14
N PRO A 179 -26.00 3.23 21.95
CA PRO A 179 -25.79 2.05 22.78
C PRO A 179 -25.80 0.75 21.95
N TYR A 180 -25.13 0.78 20.80
CA TYR A 180 -24.91 -0.39 19.96
C TYR A 180 -23.60 -1.05 20.36
N PRO A 181 -23.60 -2.35 20.75
CA PRO A 181 -22.37 -3.04 21.16
C PRO A 181 -21.23 -2.92 20.14
N GLU A 182 -21.55 -3.06 18.86
CA GLU A 182 -20.57 -2.92 17.77
C GLU A 182 -19.94 -1.51 17.73
N THR A 183 -20.76 -0.47 17.88
CA THR A 183 -20.28 0.93 17.81
C THR A 183 -19.46 1.30 19.05
N THR A 184 -19.89 0.89 20.21
CA THR A 184 -19.17 1.13 21.46
C THR A 184 -17.80 0.44 21.44
N GLU A 185 -17.76 -0.81 20.99
CA GLU A 185 -16.52 -1.57 20.83
C GLU A 185 -15.61 -0.95 19.76
N TYR A 186 -16.19 -0.48 18.66
CA TYR A 186 -15.45 0.19 17.60
C TYR A 186 -14.72 1.44 18.12
N VAL A 187 -15.45 2.33 18.80
CA VAL A 187 -14.85 3.55 19.37
C VAL A 187 -13.74 3.22 20.36
N TYR A 188 -13.94 2.21 21.20
CA TYR A 188 -12.91 1.73 22.12
C TYR A 188 -11.67 1.20 21.39
N ARG A 189 -11.85 0.35 20.38
CA ARG A 189 -10.74 -0.26 19.61
C ARG A 189 -9.91 0.81 18.89
N VAL A 190 -10.56 1.77 18.21
CA VAL A 190 -9.83 2.85 17.53
C VAL A 190 -9.08 3.72 18.54
N GLY A 191 -9.71 4.07 19.66
CA GLY A 191 -9.06 4.84 20.72
C GLY A 191 -7.85 4.14 21.32
N LYS A 192 -7.95 2.82 21.55
CA LYS A 192 -6.83 1.99 22.03
C LYS A 192 -5.68 1.96 21.03
N LYS A 193 -5.97 1.72 19.76
CA LYS A 193 -4.96 1.70 18.66
C LYS A 193 -4.27 3.05 18.49
N LEU A 194 -5.03 4.13 18.56
CA LEU A 194 -4.46 5.48 18.52
C LEU A 194 -3.50 5.73 19.70
N GLY A 195 -3.86 5.30 20.90
CA GLY A 195 -3.01 5.39 22.09
C GLY A 195 -1.73 4.55 21.97
N GLU A 196 -1.80 3.35 21.40
CA GLU A 196 -0.64 2.50 21.11
C GLU A 196 0.30 3.17 20.11
N LYS A 197 -0.22 3.68 19.00
CA LYS A 197 0.57 4.37 17.96
C LYS A 197 1.25 5.64 18.48
N ARG A 198 0.57 6.43 19.30
CA ARG A 198 1.16 7.62 19.92
C ARG A 198 2.32 7.29 20.87
N ARG A 199 2.20 6.21 21.64
CA ARG A 199 3.27 5.74 22.51
C ARG A 199 4.48 5.27 21.71
N ALA A 200 4.26 4.50 20.64
CA ALA A 200 5.34 4.06 19.75
C ALA A 200 6.06 5.27 19.12
N ALA A 201 5.33 6.22 18.55
CA ALA A 201 5.93 7.42 17.98
C ALA A 201 6.72 8.26 19.00
N ALA A 202 6.23 8.37 20.24
CA ALA A 202 6.95 9.05 21.31
C ALA A 202 8.25 8.33 21.71
N GLN A 203 8.26 7.00 21.68
CA GLN A 203 9.47 6.21 21.95
C GLN A 203 10.51 6.35 20.83
N GLU A 204 10.09 6.36 19.57
CA GLU A 204 11.00 6.58 18.44
C GLU A 204 11.67 7.95 18.51
N THR A 205 10.92 9.00 18.84
CA THR A 205 11.47 10.35 19.01
C THR A 205 12.41 10.43 20.22
N SER A 206 12.15 9.71 21.29
CA SER A 206 13.02 9.68 22.47
C SER A 206 14.32 8.89 22.22
N ASN A 207 14.25 7.82 21.44
CA ASN A 207 15.42 7.02 21.10
C ASN A 207 16.30 7.63 19.99
N GLY A 208 15.73 8.48 19.14
CA GLY A 208 16.44 9.22 18.09
C GLY A 208 17.04 10.55 18.53
N SER A 209 16.68 11.07 19.67
CA SER A 209 17.28 12.28 20.21
C SER A 209 18.60 11.94 20.92
N PRO A 210 19.71 12.62 20.60
CA PRO A 210 20.92 12.49 21.40
C PRO A 210 20.56 12.82 22.87
N PRO A 211 21.14 12.11 23.85
CA PRO A 211 20.85 12.37 25.25
C PRO A 211 21.09 13.85 25.54
N ALA A 212 20.14 14.47 26.24
CA ALA A 212 20.23 15.87 26.58
C ALA A 212 21.59 16.15 27.24
N PRO A 213 22.31 17.19 26.81
CA PRO A 213 23.61 17.51 27.37
C PRO A 213 23.49 17.70 28.88
N LYS A 214 24.26 16.93 29.64
CA LYS A 214 24.30 17.09 31.10
C LYS A 214 25.04 18.37 31.44
N ILE A 215 24.38 19.24 32.14
CA ILE A 215 25.03 20.40 32.74
C ILE A 215 25.76 19.93 33.99
N VAL A 216 27.07 20.08 34.02
CA VAL A 216 27.90 19.73 35.16
C VAL A 216 28.43 21.03 35.75
N GLU A 217 28.11 21.24 37.00
CA GLU A 217 28.62 22.36 37.77
C GLU A 217 29.80 21.87 38.62
N TYR A 218 30.94 22.56 38.59
CA TYR A 218 32.06 22.27 39.47
C TYR A 218 32.75 23.56 39.89
N VAL A 219 33.40 23.48 41.04
CA VAL A 219 34.24 24.59 41.57
C VAL A 219 35.70 24.22 41.36
N ASP A 220 36.48 25.09 40.76
CA ASP A 220 37.92 24.86 40.56
C ASP A 220 38.73 25.06 41.87
N SER A 221 40.05 24.80 41.83
CA SER A 221 40.94 24.95 42.97
C SER A 221 41.11 26.40 43.46
N GLU A 222 40.63 27.36 42.65
CA GLU A 222 40.66 28.80 42.99
C GLU A 222 39.30 29.30 43.51
N GLY A 223 38.31 28.37 43.71
CA GLY A 223 37.01 28.67 44.25
C GLY A 223 36.03 29.25 43.22
N ARG A 224 36.34 29.20 41.92
CA ARG A 224 35.45 29.74 40.85
C ARG A 224 34.47 28.68 40.40
N TRP A 225 33.23 29.10 40.25
CA TRP A 225 32.16 28.26 39.71
C TRP A 225 32.27 28.15 38.21
N HIS A 226 32.20 26.92 37.70
CA HIS A 226 32.16 26.58 36.29
C HIS A 226 30.89 25.80 35.97
N ILE A 227 30.26 26.17 34.86
CA ILE A 227 29.14 25.43 34.26
C ILE A 227 29.62 24.90 32.93
N GLN A 228 29.66 23.59 32.76
CA GLN A 228 30.10 22.95 31.54
C GLN A 228 29.03 22.00 31.02
N THR A 229 28.72 22.11 29.74
CA THR A 229 27.85 21.18 29.05
C THR A 229 28.67 19.96 28.59
N ARG A 230 28.41 18.78 29.15
CA ARG A 230 29.06 17.55 28.75
C ARG A 230 28.12 16.79 27.82
N LEU A 231 28.52 16.61 26.54
CA LEU A 231 27.87 15.65 25.65
C LEU A 231 28.16 14.26 26.21
N ALA A 232 27.13 13.42 26.28
CA ALA A 232 27.32 12.00 26.62
C ALA A 232 28.15 11.32 25.53
N PRO A 233 29.03 10.36 25.88
CA PRO A 233 29.85 9.63 24.94
C PRO A 233 29.02 8.79 23.99
#